data_ba611b6b975726ef8d2085b695b7fecf
#
_entry.id   ba611b6b975726ef8d2085b695b7fecf
#
_cell.length_a   1.000
_cell.length_b   1.000
_cell.length_c   1.000
_cell.angle_alpha   90.00
_cell.angle_beta   90.00
_cell.angle_gamma   90.00
#
_symmetry.space_group_name_H-M   'P 1'
#
loop_
_entity.id
_entity.type
_entity.pdbx_description
1 polymer ?
#
loop_
_entity_poly.entity_id
_entity_poly.type
_entity_poly.pdbx_seq_one_letter_code
_entity_poly.pdbx_strand_id
1 'polypeptide(L)'
;MAQITVVGGINIDIEGSPFEKLKYHDSNPGRIHLAFGGVGRNIAENAARLGGDVAMVSVIGDDQMGQAARKELEGLGVDVSCVRTLRGRNSAMYLSILDDRRDMELAFCDMDIIEAITPVFLKEHREFIAGSRIIALDGNLTEELLCCAVEMFNGTPIFFDPVSGAKALKAKSCLGGFESIKPNILEAEILTGITIDGEDDVRRAADRLLEKGVKRVFITLNKDGVYYTDGGSEGFLRPVDSLKIVSATGAGDSFSAAILMGTVWGKTVEETARMGMAAASIAMESSCAVNREMNIQELLRRLT
;
A
#
# COMPACT_ATOMS: atom_id res chain seq x y z
N MET A 1 -7.44 14.40 16.22
CA MET A 1 -7.46 14.11 14.75
C MET A 1 -6.25 13.26 14.47
N ALA A 2 -6.41 12.21 13.68
CA ALA A 2 -5.31 11.31 13.34
C ALA A 2 -4.17 12.07 12.62
N GLN A 3 -2.93 11.63 12.83
CA GLN A 3 -1.77 12.22 12.14
C GLN A 3 -1.64 11.70 10.71
N ILE A 4 -2.11 10.48 10.47
CA ILE A 4 -2.08 9.80 9.18
C ILE A 4 -3.50 9.40 8.81
N THR A 5 -3.97 9.82 7.65
CA THR A 5 -5.23 9.30 7.09
C THR A 5 -4.94 8.48 5.85
N VAL A 6 -5.38 7.23 5.84
CA VAL A 6 -5.29 6.34 4.68
C VAL A 6 -6.65 6.25 4.00
N VAL A 7 -6.72 6.64 2.74
CA VAL A 7 -7.91 6.47 1.89
C VAL A 7 -7.62 5.36 0.89
N GLY A 8 -8.34 4.25 1.00
CA GLY A 8 -8.06 3.08 0.15
C GLY A 8 -8.95 1.89 0.45
N GLY A 9 -8.64 0.75 -0.17
CA GLY A 9 -9.43 -0.45 -0.07
C GLY A 9 -9.17 -1.27 1.20
N ILE A 10 -10.25 -1.90 1.66
CA ILE A 10 -10.24 -3.03 2.61
C ILE A 10 -10.81 -4.21 1.84
N ASN A 11 -10.08 -5.32 1.74
CA ASN A 11 -10.59 -6.53 1.11
C ASN A 11 -10.30 -7.79 1.93
N ILE A 12 -10.97 -8.87 1.56
CA ILE A 12 -10.79 -10.19 2.10
C ILE A 12 -10.05 -11.02 1.07
N ASP A 13 -8.88 -11.57 1.44
CA ASP A 13 -8.11 -12.50 0.63
C ASP A 13 -8.44 -13.92 1.04
N ILE A 14 -8.88 -14.72 0.07
CA ILE A 14 -9.20 -16.14 0.25
C ILE A 14 -8.29 -16.92 -0.69
N GLU A 15 -7.46 -17.81 -0.12
CA GLU A 15 -6.56 -18.67 -0.86
C GLU A 15 -6.91 -20.13 -0.64
N GLY A 16 -7.15 -20.86 -1.72
CA GLY A 16 -7.33 -22.31 -1.71
C GLY A 16 -6.05 -23.01 -2.20
N SER A 17 -5.47 -23.89 -1.38
CA SER A 17 -4.28 -24.69 -1.72
C SER A 17 -4.62 -26.17 -1.63
N PRO A 18 -4.56 -26.95 -2.73
CA PRO A 18 -4.87 -28.38 -2.71
C PRO A 18 -3.74 -29.19 -2.07
N PHE A 19 -4.06 -30.38 -1.52
CA PHE A 19 -3.06 -31.32 -1.00
C PHE A 19 -2.38 -32.13 -2.11
N GLU A 20 -3.04 -32.25 -3.27
CA GLU A 20 -2.58 -33.00 -4.43
C GLU A 20 -2.84 -32.18 -5.69
N LYS A 21 -2.40 -32.69 -6.85
CA LYS A 21 -2.68 -32.05 -8.15
C LYS A 21 -4.18 -31.82 -8.34
N LEU A 22 -4.53 -30.60 -8.78
CA LEU A 22 -5.91 -30.20 -9.00
C LEU A 22 -6.65 -31.14 -9.97
N LYS A 23 -7.83 -31.55 -9.60
CA LYS A 23 -8.79 -32.28 -10.42
C LYS A 23 -9.90 -31.31 -10.84
N TYR A 24 -9.93 -30.99 -12.12
CA TYR A 24 -10.98 -30.12 -12.65
C TYR A 24 -12.32 -30.83 -12.65
N HIS A 25 -13.40 -30.08 -12.43
CA HIS A 25 -14.77 -30.57 -12.36
C HIS A 25 -15.04 -31.52 -11.18
N ASP A 26 -14.21 -31.47 -10.14
CA ASP A 26 -14.36 -32.28 -8.92
C ASP A 26 -13.99 -31.47 -7.67
N SER A 27 -14.34 -31.99 -6.49
CA SER A 27 -13.92 -31.45 -5.21
C SER A 27 -12.47 -31.81 -4.93
N ASN A 28 -11.67 -30.81 -4.57
CA ASN A 28 -10.26 -30.97 -4.25
C ASN A 28 -10.05 -30.82 -2.74
N PRO A 29 -9.65 -31.88 -2.02
CA PRO A 29 -9.21 -31.75 -0.65
C PRO A 29 -8.01 -30.82 -0.55
N GLY A 30 -8.07 -29.85 0.39
CA GLY A 30 -7.05 -28.81 0.48
C GLY A 30 -7.17 -27.99 1.76
N ARG A 31 -6.45 -26.89 1.78
CA ARG A 31 -6.54 -25.87 2.83
C ARG A 31 -7.12 -24.59 2.25
N ILE A 32 -7.92 -23.92 3.06
CA ILE A 32 -8.39 -22.56 2.77
C ILE A 32 -7.74 -21.64 3.80
N HIS A 33 -7.05 -20.63 3.31
CA HIS A 33 -6.51 -19.53 4.12
C HIS A 33 -7.34 -18.28 3.87
N LEU A 34 -7.69 -17.58 4.96
CA LEU A 34 -8.42 -16.34 4.92
C LEU A 34 -7.57 -15.28 5.61
N ALA A 35 -7.37 -14.14 4.95
CA ALA A 35 -6.68 -12.99 5.51
C ALA A 35 -7.46 -11.71 5.16
N PHE A 36 -7.30 -10.68 5.98
CA PHE A 36 -7.75 -9.36 5.61
C PHE A 36 -6.61 -8.64 4.87
N GLY A 37 -6.93 -8.07 3.74
CA GLY A 37 -6.01 -7.44 2.81
C GLY A 37 -6.49 -6.07 2.35
N GLY A 38 -5.93 -5.65 1.22
CA GLY A 38 -6.10 -4.31 0.66
C GLY A 38 -4.89 -3.43 0.96
N VAL A 39 -4.32 -2.82 -0.10
CA VAL A 39 -3.12 -1.99 0.05
C VAL A 39 -3.34 -0.88 1.08
N GLY A 40 -4.45 -0.14 0.98
CA GLY A 40 -4.79 0.89 1.98
C GLY A 40 -4.88 0.33 3.39
N ARG A 41 -5.61 -0.80 3.58
CA ARG A 41 -5.73 -1.46 4.88
C ARG A 41 -4.37 -1.93 5.41
N ASN A 42 -3.52 -2.53 4.58
CA ASN A 42 -2.20 -3.01 4.99
C ASN A 42 -1.26 -1.86 5.38
N ILE A 43 -1.30 -0.74 4.63
CA ILE A 43 -0.56 0.48 4.98
C ILE A 43 -1.02 1.02 6.34
N ALA A 44 -2.34 1.11 6.56
CA ALA A 44 -2.90 1.60 7.83
C ALA A 44 -2.50 0.71 9.01
N GLU A 45 -2.59 -0.63 8.87
CA GLU A 45 -2.17 -1.57 9.90
C GLU A 45 -0.67 -1.45 10.20
N ASN A 46 0.20 -1.45 9.17
CA ASN A 46 1.64 -1.32 9.37
C ASN A 46 1.99 0.00 10.05
N ALA A 47 1.38 1.12 9.64
CA ALA A 47 1.62 2.42 10.26
C ALA A 47 1.17 2.45 11.73
N ALA A 48 0.02 1.84 12.07
CA ALA A 48 -0.45 1.71 13.45
C ALA A 48 0.50 0.84 14.30
N ARG A 49 0.97 -0.29 13.75
CA ARG A 49 1.97 -1.16 14.42
C ARG A 49 3.30 -0.46 14.66
N LEU A 50 3.68 0.48 13.80
CA LEU A 50 4.85 1.35 13.99
C LEU A 50 4.60 2.48 14.98
N GLY A 51 3.42 2.54 15.63
CA GLY A 51 3.07 3.54 16.63
C GLY A 51 2.47 4.83 16.05
N GLY A 52 2.01 4.79 14.80
CA GLY A 52 1.31 5.91 14.16
C GLY A 52 -0.10 6.11 14.72
N ASP A 53 -0.54 7.36 14.81
CA ASP A 53 -1.94 7.74 15.03
C ASP A 53 -2.63 7.78 13.67
N VAL A 54 -3.37 6.71 13.34
CA VAL A 54 -3.85 6.38 11.99
C VAL A 54 -5.37 6.34 11.94
N ALA A 55 -5.93 6.91 10.87
CA ALA A 55 -7.32 6.74 10.51
C ALA A 55 -7.46 6.08 9.14
N MET A 56 -8.51 5.27 8.98
CA MET A 56 -8.89 4.65 7.72
C MET A 56 -10.18 5.24 7.17
N VAL A 57 -10.14 5.69 5.92
CA VAL A 57 -11.30 6.16 5.14
C VAL A 57 -11.54 5.13 4.04
N SER A 58 -12.64 4.39 4.15
CA SER A 58 -12.91 3.26 3.26
C SER A 58 -14.39 2.91 3.24
N VAL A 59 -14.72 1.85 2.49
CA VAL A 59 -16.05 1.25 2.44
C VAL A 59 -15.95 -0.26 2.63
N ILE A 60 -16.94 -0.84 3.28
CA ILE A 60 -17.13 -2.29 3.43
C ILE A 60 -18.60 -2.63 3.16
N GLY A 61 -18.87 -3.90 2.87
CA GLY A 61 -20.21 -4.44 2.82
C GLY A 61 -20.83 -4.61 4.22
N ASP A 62 -22.11 -4.95 4.25
CA ASP A 62 -22.81 -5.32 5.49
C ASP A 62 -22.66 -6.82 5.85
N ASP A 63 -21.67 -7.48 5.24
CA ASP A 63 -21.31 -8.86 5.52
C ASP A 63 -20.40 -9.02 6.75
N GLN A 64 -20.33 -10.25 7.26
CA GLN A 64 -19.56 -10.57 8.47
C GLN A 64 -18.05 -10.37 8.30
N MET A 65 -17.53 -10.60 7.09
CA MET A 65 -16.09 -10.49 6.81
C MET A 65 -15.64 -9.03 6.80
N GLY A 66 -16.41 -8.14 6.19
CA GLY A 66 -16.14 -6.69 6.22
C GLY A 66 -16.16 -6.14 7.64
N GLN A 67 -17.16 -6.56 8.45
CA GLN A 67 -17.22 -6.16 9.86
C GLN A 67 -16.05 -6.71 10.68
N ALA A 68 -15.59 -7.94 10.40
CA ALA A 68 -14.42 -8.51 11.06
C ALA A 68 -13.12 -7.78 10.68
N ALA A 69 -12.94 -7.43 9.40
CA ALA A 69 -11.79 -6.63 8.93
C ALA A 69 -11.75 -5.25 9.60
N ARG A 70 -12.88 -4.57 9.67
CA ARG A 70 -13.02 -3.29 10.40
C ARG A 70 -12.65 -3.41 11.87
N LYS A 71 -13.18 -4.44 12.55
CA LYS A 71 -12.92 -4.68 13.97
C LYS A 71 -11.45 -5.00 14.26
N GLU A 72 -10.76 -5.68 13.33
CA GLU A 72 -9.32 -5.94 13.47
C GLU A 72 -8.52 -4.65 13.43
N LEU A 73 -8.79 -3.74 12.50
CA LEU A 73 -8.16 -2.41 12.45
C LEU A 73 -8.44 -1.59 13.71
N GLU A 74 -9.70 -1.59 14.18
CA GLU A 74 -10.09 -0.90 15.41
C GLU A 74 -9.33 -1.46 16.63
N GLY A 75 -9.15 -2.80 16.70
CA GLY A 75 -8.37 -3.46 17.74
C GLY A 75 -6.88 -3.11 17.75
N LEU A 76 -6.35 -2.60 16.64
CA LEU A 76 -4.99 -2.08 16.51
C LEU A 76 -4.88 -0.57 16.81
N GLY A 77 -5.99 0.07 17.18
CA GLY A 77 -6.05 1.50 17.47
C GLY A 77 -6.20 2.40 16.24
N VAL A 78 -6.52 1.83 15.07
CA VAL A 78 -6.85 2.64 13.88
C VAL A 78 -8.25 3.23 14.05
N ASP A 79 -8.39 4.53 13.83
CA ASP A 79 -9.69 5.19 13.79
C ASP A 79 -10.45 4.76 12.51
N VAL A 80 -11.51 3.98 12.70
CA VAL A 80 -12.38 3.46 11.63
C VAL A 80 -13.72 4.20 11.53
N SER A 81 -13.84 5.36 12.15
CA SER A 81 -15.09 6.15 12.14
C SER A 81 -15.54 6.57 10.76
N CYS A 82 -14.58 6.70 9.81
CA CYS A 82 -14.83 7.01 8.40
C CYS A 82 -14.86 5.76 7.50
N VAL A 83 -14.96 4.55 8.07
CA VAL A 83 -15.21 3.32 7.31
C VAL A 83 -16.73 3.12 7.21
N ARG A 84 -17.28 3.36 6.01
CA ARG A 84 -18.73 3.26 5.75
C ARG A 84 -19.15 1.83 5.44
N THR A 85 -20.21 1.35 6.08
CA THR A 85 -20.88 0.09 5.73
C THR A 85 -21.96 0.34 4.69
N LEU A 86 -21.89 -0.34 3.55
CA LEU A 86 -22.86 -0.26 2.45
C LEU A 86 -23.84 -1.44 2.53
N ARG A 87 -25.10 -1.13 2.75
CA ARG A 87 -26.18 -2.15 2.87
C ARG A 87 -26.42 -2.86 1.54
N GLY A 88 -26.59 -4.18 1.61
CA GLY A 88 -26.87 -5.03 0.45
C GLY A 88 -25.70 -5.17 -0.52
N ARG A 89 -24.47 -4.83 -0.09
CA ARG A 89 -23.25 -5.02 -0.86
C ARG A 89 -22.32 -6.00 -0.12
N ASN A 90 -21.54 -6.75 -0.89
CA ASN A 90 -20.45 -7.55 -0.34
C ASN A 90 -19.22 -6.66 -0.19
N SER A 91 -18.39 -6.95 0.83
CA SER A 91 -17.04 -6.38 0.95
C SER A 91 -16.17 -6.84 -0.20
N ALA A 92 -15.14 -6.08 -0.54
CA ALA A 92 -14.20 -6.45 -1.58
C ALA A 92 -13.52 -7.79 -1.23
N MET A 93 -13.37 -8.65 -2.24
CA MET A 93 -12.79 -9.99 -2.09
C MET A 93 -11.81 -10.30 -3.22
N TYR A 94 -10.74 -10.98 -2.85
CA TYR A 94 -9.82 -11.61 -3.79
C TYR A 94 -9.74 -13.10 -3.47
N LEU A 95 -10.18 -13.94 -4.40
CA LEU A 95 -10.15 -15.40 -4.28
C LEU A 95 -9.08 -15.93 -5.21
N SER A 96 -8.08 -16.64 -4.69
CA SER A 96 -7.08 -17.35 -5.46
C SER A 96 -7.14 -18.86 -5.23
N ILE A 97 -6.93 -19.61 -6.28
CA ILE A 97 -6.75 -21.05 -6.25
C ILE A 97 -5.32 -21.34 -6.69
N LEU A 98 -4.56 -21.99 -5.84
CA LEU A 98 -3.20 -22.43 -6.14
C LEU A 98 -3.20 -23.86 -6.66
N ASP A 99 -2.17 -24.21 -7.41
CA ASP A 99 -1.87 -25.59 -7.78
C ASP A 99 -1.05 -26.32 -6.68
N ASP A 100 -0.65 -27.56 -6.94
CA ASP A 100 0.16 -28.39 -6.05
C ASP A 100 1.63 -27.88 -5.90
N ARG A 101 2.06 -26.94 -6.75
CA ARG A 101 3.36 -26.24 -6.66
C ARG A 101 3.26 -24.91 -5.95
N ARG A 102 2.04 -24.53 -5.54
CA ARG A 102 1.70 -23.22 -4.98
C ARG A 102 1.78 -22.07 -5.99
N ASP A 103 1.71 -22.37 -7.29
CA ASP A 103 1.53 -21.34 -8.30
C ASP A 103 0.04 -21.03 -8.45
N MET A 104 -0.28 -19.77 -8.77
CA MET A 104 -1.66 -19.33 -8.95
C MET A 104 -2.24 -19.89 -10.24
N GLU A 105 -3.22 -20.80 -10.12
CA GLU A 105 -3.93 -21.38 -11.25
C GLU A 105 -5.08 -20.49 -11.71
N LEU A 106 -5.82 -19.90 -10.79
CA LEU A 106 -6.98 -19.06 -11.06
C LEU A 106 -7.19 -18.04 -9.95
N ALA A 107 -7.69 -16.85 -10.31
CA ALA A 107 -8.13 -15.89 -9.33
C ALA A 107 -9.41 -15.15 -9.78
N PHE A 108 -10.23 -14.74 -8.79
CA PHE A 108 -11.33 -13.82 -8.96
C PHE A 108 -11.08 -12.58 -8.11
N CYS A 109 -11.41 -11.43 -8.68
CA CYS A 109 -11.22 -10.13 -8.05
C CYS A 109 -12.56 -9.38 -8.06
N ASP A 110 -13.24 -9.33 -6.92
CA ASP A 110 -14.47 -8.57 -6.72
C ASP A 110 -14.14 -7.34 -5.85
N MET A 111 -13.85 -6.23 -6.52
CA MET A 111 -13.43 -4.97 -5.87
C MET A 111 -14.39 -3.80 -6.14
N ASP A 112 -15.54 -4.05 -6.75
CA ASP A 112 -16.46 -3.00 -7.22
C ASP A 112 -16.96 -2.09 -6.10
N ILE A 113 -17.01 -2.59 -4.86
CA ILE A 113 -17.44 -1.79 -3.72
C ILE A 113 -16.52 -0.59 -3.47
N ILE A 114 -15.22 -0.71 -3.82
CA ILE A 114 -14.23 0.36 -3.59
C ILE A 114 -14.55 1.62 -4.43
N GLU A 115 -15.23 1.46 -5.56
CA GLU A 115 -15.69 2.58 -6.38
C GLU A 115 -16.73 3.48 -5.67
N ALA A 116 -17.31 3.00 -4.56
CA ALA A 116 -18.18 3.83 -3.73
C ALA A 116 -17.39 4.85 -2.87
N ILE A 117 -16.06 4.78 -2.85
CA ILE A 117 -15.21 5.87 -2.35
C ILE A 117 -15.17 6.94 -3.46
N THR A 118 -16.15 7.83 -3.47
CA THR A 118 -16.34 8.85 -4.51
C THR A 118 -15.82 10.22 -4.06
N PRO A 119 -15.65 11.21 -4.96
CA PRO A 119 -15.38 12.59 -4.56
C PRO A 119 -16.39 13.16 -3.55
N VAL A 120 -17.67 12.77 -3.66
CA VAL A 120 -18.72 13.17 -2.70
C VAL A 120 -18.42 12.57 -1.33
N PHE A 121 -18.04 11.29 -1.28
CA PHE A 121 -17.65 10.63 -0.03
C PHE A 121 -16.45 11.31 0.64
N LEU A 122 -15.41 11.71 -0.11
CA LEU A 122 -14.29 12.48 0.43
C LEU A 122 -14.73 13.85 0.94
N LYS A 123 -15.63 14.52 0.23
CA LYS A 123 -16.15 15.84 0.63
C LYS A 123 -16.91 15.78 1.96
N GLU A 124 -17.66 14.72 2.21
CA GLU A 124 -18.36 14.50 3.48
C GLU A 124 -17.39 14.36 4.67
N HIS A 125 -16.18 13.84 4.44
CA HIS A 125 -15.13 13.65 5.45
C HIS A 125 -13.99 14.68 5.35
N ARG A 126 -14.18 15.78 4.57
CA ARG A 126 -13.11 16.72 4.21
C ARG A 126 -12.37 17.28 5.42
N GLU A 127 -13.10 17.77 6.42
CA GLU A 127 -12.48 18.40 7.62
C GLU A 127 -11.65 17.39 8.42
N PHE A 128 -12.15 16.16 8.52
CA PHE A 128 -11.45 15.06 9.19
C PHE A 128 -10.14 14.74 8.47
N ILE A 129 -10.19 14.51 7.14
CA ILE A 129 -9.04 14.15 6.32
C ILE A 129 -8.02 15.29 6.27
N ALA A 130 -8.46 16.53 6.06
CA ALA A 130 -7.58 17.70 5.98
C ALA A 130 -6.84 18.02 7.29
N GLY A 131 -7.34 17.51 8.43
CA GLY A 131 -6.69 17.64 9.73
C GLY A 131 -5.45 16.75 9.93
N SER A 132 -5.15 15.88 8.98
CA SER A 132 -4.00 14.98 9.03
C SER A 132 -2.69 15.69 8.65
N ARG A 133 -1.57 15.17 9.13
CA ARG A 133 -0.23 15.62 8.71
C ARG A 133 0.18 15.03 7.36
N ILE A 134 -0.38 13.88 7.01
CA ILE A 134 -0.20 13.23 5.70
C ILE A 134 -1.42 12.38 5.37
N ILE A 135 -1.79 12.37 4.09
CA ILE A 135 -2.85 11.54 3.51
C ILE A 135 -2.18 10.48 2.63
N ALA A 136 -2.55 9.21 2.77
CA ALA A 136 -2.13 8.16 1.86
C ALA A 136 -3.28 7.77 0.92
N LEU A 137 -2.99 7.66 -0.35
CA LEU A 137 -3.89 7.18 -1.39
C LEU A 137 -3.27 5.96 -2.08
N ASP A 138 -4.08 4.98 -2.47
CA ASP A 138 -3.60 3.83 -3.24
C ASP A 138 -4.24 3.77 -4.64
N GLY A 139 -3.58 3.08 -5.58
CA GLY A 139 -4.00 2.95 -6.98
C GLY A 139 -5.29 2.13 -7.18
N ASN A 140 -5.92 1.59 -6.13
CA ASN A 140 -7.25 0.98 -6.24
C ASN A 140 -8.34 2.03 -6.46
N LEU A 141 -8.10 3.26 -6.02
CA LEU A 141 -9.00 4.39 -6.21
C LEU A 141 -9.15 4.73 -7.71
N THR A 142 -10.25 5.42 -8.06
CA THR A 142 -10.46 5.88 -9.44
C THR A 142 -9.59 7.09 -9.77
N GLU A 143 -9.28 7.31 -11.05
CA GLU A 143 -8.55 8.51 -11.52
C GLU A 143 -9.24 9.79 -11.06
N GLU A 144 -10.57 9.87 -11.22
CA GLU A 144 -11.37 11.01 -10.78
C GLU A 144 -11.16 11.30 -9.30
N LEU A 145 -11.16 10.25 -8.46
CA LEU A 145 -10.98 10.40 -7.02
C LEU A 145 -9.58 10.87 -6.66
N LEU A 146 -8.53 10.30 -7.31
CA LEU A 146 -7.14 10.70 -7.08
C LEU A 146 -6.92 12.18 -7.40
N CYS A 147 -7.40 12.63 -8.56
CA CYS A 147 -7.28 14.03 -8.97
C CYS A 147 -8.10 14.97 -8.06
N CYS A 148 -9.32 14.57 -7.72
CA CYS A 148 -10.16 15.33 -6.79
C CYS A 148 -9.52 15.43 -5.39
N ALA A 149 -8.90 14.36 -4.89
CA ALA A 149 -8.21 14.37 -3.60
C ALA A 149 -7.02 15.35 -3.60
N VAL A 150 -6.21 15.33 -4.66
CA VAL A 150 -5.10 16.27 -4.83
C VAL A 150 -5.57 17.73 -4.81
N GLU A 151 -6.64 18.04 -5.51
CA GLU A 151 -7.22 19.40 -5.54
C GLU A 151 -7.85 19.77 -4.18
N MET A 152 -8.63 18.86 -3.59
CA MET A 152 -9.38 19.09 -2.36
C MET A 152 -8.48 19.30 -1.14
N PHE A 153 -7.37 18.57 -1.08
CA PHE A 153 -6.43 18.56 0.04
C PHE A 153 -5.11 19.29 -0.28
N ASN A 154 -5.16 20.23 -1.24
CA ASN A 154 -4.02 21.08 -1.55
C ASN A 154 -3.56 21.81 -0.27
N GLY A 155 -2.29 21.59 0.12
CA GLY A 155 -1.72 22.09 1.37
C GLY A 155 -1.52 21.01 2.45
N THR A 156 -2.11 19.83 2.30
CA THR A 156 -1.79 18.63 3.11
C THR A 156 -0.91 17.68 2.30
N PRO A 157 0.24 17.24 2.80
CA PRO A 157 1.07 16.25 2.11
C PRO A 157 0.28 15.00 1.73
N ILE A 158 0.39 14.55 0.47
CA ILE A 158 -0.27 13.34 -0.02
C ILE A 158 0.80 12.36 -0.50
N PHE A 159 0.77 11.13 0.05
CA PHE A 159 1.53 10.00 -0.43
C PHE A 159 0.67 9.16 -1.39
N PHE A 160 1.27 8.66 -2.47
CA PHE A 160 0.61 7.77 -3.42
C PHE A 160 1.36 6.44 -3.58
N ASP A 161 0.64 5.33 -3.40
CA ASP A 161 1.10 3.99 -3.76
C ASP A 161 0.43 3.54 -5.07
N PRO A 162 1.18 3.31 -6.16
CA PRO A 162 0.60 2.92 -7.45
C PRO A 162 -0.04 1.53 -7.47
N VAL A 163 0.37 0.60 -6.61
CA VAL A 163 -0.14 -0.78 -6.47
C VAL A 163 0.21 -1.72 -7.63
N SER A 164 0.03 -1.27 -8.87
CA SER A 164 0.37 -2.04 -10.07
C SER A 164 0.49 -1.13 -11.29
N GLY A 165 1.14 -1.62 -12.34
CA GLY A 165 1.35 -0.84 -13.57
C GLY A 165 0.04 -0.30 -14.17
N ALA A 166 -1.00 -1.13 -14.28
CA ALA A 166 -2.30 -0.69 -14.82
C ALA A 166 -2.95 0.40 -13.95
N LYS A 167 -2.80 0.32 -12.62
CA LYS A 167 -3.37 1.27 -11.67
C LYS A 167 -2.54 2.56 -11.59
N ALA A 168 -1.24 2.49 -11.79
CA ALA A 168 -0.34 3.65 -11.83
C ALA A 168 -0.80 4.72 -12.85
N LEU A 169 -1.33 4.30 -14.01
CA LEU A 169 -1.82 5.19 -15.06
C LEU A 169 -2.89 6.17 -14.56
N LYS A 170 -3.70 5.78 -13.58
CA LYS A 170 -4.77 6.62 -13.02
C LYS A 170 -4.28 7.90 -12.35
N ALA A 171 -3.02 7.91 -11.89
CA ALA A 171 -2.44 9.09 -11.24
C ALA A 171 -1.73 10.04 -12.21
N LYS A 172 -1.61 9.67 -13.50
CA LYS A 172 -0.74 10.37 -14.47
C LYS A 172 -1.12 11.84 -14.69
N SER A 173 -2.41 12.14 -14.60
CA SER A 173 -2.95 13.51 -14.78
C SER A 173 -2.76 14.41 -13.56
N CYS A 174 -2.54 13.84 -12.36
CA CYS A 174 -2.44 14.58 -11.10
C CYS A 174 -1.14 14.32 -10.31
N LEU A 175 -0.10 13.78 -10.96
CA LEU A 175 1.19 13.44 -10.33
C LEU A 175 1.81 14.58 -9.52
N GLY A 176 1.73 15.81 -10.04
CA GLY A 176 2.32 16.99 -9.38
C GLY A 176 1.71 17.39 -8.05
N GLY A 177 0.60 16.78 -7.66
CA GLY A 177 -0.05 17.01 -6.37
C GLY A 177 0.43 16.08 -5.26
N PHE A 178 1.27 15.08 -5.57
CA PHE A 178 1.78 14.17 -4.54
C PHE A 178 3.07 14.70 -3.91
N GLU A 179 3.10 14.72 -2.60
CA GLU A 179 4.32 14.96 -1.81
C GLU A 179 5.32 13.83 -2.02
N SER A 180 4.84 12.58 -2.01
CA SER A 180 5.70 11.42 -2.19
C SER A 180 5.01 10.29 -2.97
N ILE A 181 5.80 9.54 -3.72
CA ILE A 181 5.35 8.37 -4.50
C ILE A 181 6.33 7.21 -4.33
N LYS A 182 5.80 5.98 -4.32
CA LYS A 182 6.61 4.75 -4.22
C LYS A 182 6.27 3.77 -5.35
N PRO A 183 6.70 4.01 -6.58
CA PRO A 183 6.57 3.03 -7.64
C PRO A 183 7.62 1.92 -7.54
N ASN A 184 7.31 0.73 -8.07
CA ASN A 184 8.31 -0.25 -8.49
C ASN A 184 8.85 0.11 -9.90
N ILE A 185 9.78 -0.69 -10.43
CA ILE A 185 10.39 -0.45 -11.76
C ILE A 185 9.31 -0.32 -12.83
N LEU A 186 8.40 -1.31 -12.95
CA LEU A 186 7.35 -1.31 -13.98
C LEU A 186 6.42 -0.10 -13.85
N GLU A 187 6.04 0.25 -12.63
CA GLU A 187 5.19 1.41 -12.36
C GLU A 187 5.90 2.72 -12.71
N ALA A 188 7.20 2.83 -12.40
CA ALA A 188 8.02 3.98 -12.76
C ALA A 188 8.14 4.11 -14.30
N GLU A 189 8.38 3.01 -15.01
CA GLU A 189 8.40 2.99 -16.48
C GLU A 189 7.09 3.51 -17.08
N ILE A 190 5.96 3.03 -16.56
CA ILE A 190 4.61 3.40 -17.03
C ILE A 190 4.32 4.89 -16.75
N LEU A 191 4.68 5.39 -15.57
CA LEU A 191 4.43 6.79 -15.19
C LEU A 191 5.30 7.77 -15.96
N THR A 192 6.53 7.37 -16.31
CA THR A 192 7.52 8.25 -16.92
C THR A 192 7.66 8.07 -18.42
N GLY A 193 7.36 6.87 -18.94
CA GLY A 193 7.63 6.46 -20.32
C GLY A 193 9.12 6.12 -20.57
N ILE A 194 9.91 5.94 -19.53
CA ILE A 194 11.33 5.61 -19.58
C ILE A 194 11.50 4.12 -19.28
N THR A 195 12.09 3.34 -20.17
CA THR A 195 12.50 1.96 -19.90
C THR A 195 13.69 1.95 -18.96
N ILE A 196 13.65 1.07 -17.97
CA ILE A 196 14.65 1.00 -16.88
C ILE A 196 15.47 -0.28 -17.03
N ASP A 197 16.68 -0.16 -17.59
CA ASP A 197 17.64 -1.27 -17.74
C ASP A 197 18.84 -1.16 -16.77
N GLY A 198 18.99 -0.02 -16.07
CA GLY A 198 20.09 0.23 -15.15
C GLY A 198 19.89 1.42 -14.23
N GLU A 199 20.89 1.68 -13.36
CA GLU A 199 20.80 2.73 -12.35
C GLU A 199 20.60 4.14 -12.93
N ASP A 200 21.23 4.44 -14.09
CA ASP A 200 21.07 5.74 -14.74
C ASP A 200 19.63 5.94 -15.25
N ASP A 201 18.97 4.89 -15.68
CA ASP A 201 17.56 4.97 -16.10
C ASP A 201 16.62 5.15 -14.90
N VAL A 202 16.96 4.53 -13.75
CA VAL A 202 16.23 4.76 -12.48
C VAL A 202 16.31 6.25 -12.11
N ARG A 203 17.53 6.86 -12.16
CA ARG A 203 17.69 8.29 -11.89
C ARG A 203 16.87 9.14 -12.86
N ARG A 204 16.95 8.87 -14.16
CA ARG A 204 16.18 9.61 -15.18
C ARG A 204 14.67 9.48 -14.96
N ALA A 205 14.19 8.28 -14.56
CA ALA A 205 12.77 8.08 -14.25
C ALA A 205 12.35 8.88 -13.02
N ALA A 206 13.17 8.88 -11.96
CA ALA A 206 12.91 9.67 -10.77
C ALA A 206 12.92 11.18 -11.05
N ASP A 207 13.90 11.68 -11.82
CA ASP A 207 13.95 13.08 -12.25
C ASP A 207 12.69 13.47 -13.02
N ARG A 208 12.21 12.61 -13.91
CA ARG A 208 10.96 12.82 -14.62
C ARG A 208 9.75 12.95 -13.70
N LEU A 209 9.70 12.20 -12.60
CA LEU A 209 8.64 12.33 -11.59
C LEU A 209 8.77 13.64 -10.81
N LEU A 210 10.00 14.06 -10.45
CA LEU A 210 10.26 15.35 -9.83
C LEU A 210 9.87 16.52 -10.75
N GLU A 211 10.23 16.47 -12.05
CA GLU A 211 9.82 17.45 -13.04
C GLU A 211 8.30 17.59 -13.19
N LYS A 212 7.56 16.50 -12.94
CA LYS A 212 6.08 16.50 -12.90
C LYS A 212 5.49 17.07 -11.61
N GLY A 213 6.33 17.41 -10.62
CA GLY A 213 5.94 18.09 -9.39
C GLY A 213 5.93 17.24 -8.14
N VAL A 214 6.18 15.93 -8.23
CA VAL A 214 6.39 15.06 -7.04
C VAL A 214 7.58 15.58 -6.24
N LYS A 215 7.51 15.57 -4.90
CA LYS A 215 8.59 16.12 -4.05
C LYS A 215 9.59 15.05 -3.59
N ARG A 216 9.12 13.84 -3.33
CA ARG A 216 9.94 12.71 -2.86
C ARG A 216 9.59 11.46 -3.65
N VAL A 217 10.59 10.80 -4.20
CA VAL A 217 10.44 9.60 -5.03
C VAL A 217 11.20 8.44 -4.40
N PHE A 218 10.53 7.29 -4.28
CA PHE A 218 11.11 6.04 -3.80
C PHE A 218 10.84 4.95 -4.83
N ILE A 219 11.82 4.61 -5.69
CA ILE A 219 11.65 3.54 -6.69
C ILE A 219 12.18 2.23 -6.10
N THR A 220 11.27 1.27 -5.84
CA THR A 220 11.65 -0.05 -5.35
C THR A 220 12.19 -0.92 -6.47
N LEU A 221 13.36 -1.56 -6.24
CA LEU A 221 14.16 -2.30 -7.22
C LEU A 221 14.17 -3.80 -6.96
N ASN A 222 13.09 -4.34 -6.38
CA ASN A 222 12.97 -5.74 -5.96
C ASN A 222 14.14 -6.17 -5.05
N LYS A 223 14.91 -7.19 -5.48
CA LYS A 223 16.09 -7.68 -4.74
C LYS A 223 17.25 -6.68 -4.66
N ASP A 224 17.27 -5.65 -5.50
CA ASP A 224 18.34 -4.67 -5.56
C ASP A 224 18.10 -3.46 -4.64
N GLY A 225 16.97 -3.46 -3.90
CA GLY A 225 16.69 -2.47 -2.85
C GLY A 225 15.80 -1.32 -3.30
N VAL A 226 16.21 -0.08 -3.05
CA VAL A 226 15.44 1.12 -3.37
C VAL A 226 16.35 2.25 -3.81
N TYR A 227 15.90 3.02 -4.79
CA TYR A 227 16.41 4.35 -5.09
C TYR A 227 15.49 5.40 -4.46
N TYR A 228 16.07 6.43 -3.87
CA TYR A 228 15.33 7.56 -3.28
C TYR A 228 15.89 8.89 -3.75
N THR A 229 15.02 9.90 -3.88
CA THR A 229 15.42 11.28 -4.13
C THR A 229 14.35 12.28 -3.72
N ASP A 230 14.77 13.50 -3.38
CA ASP A 230 13.93 14.71 -3.23
C ASP A 230 14.42 15.88 -4.09
N GLY A 231 15.32 15.58 -5.05
CA GLY A 231 15.96 16.55 -5.92
C GLY A 231 17.19 17.25 -5.31
N GLY A 232 17.37 17.17 -4.00
CA GLY A 232 18.55 17.72 -3.30
C GLY A 232 19.44 16.62 -2.71
N SER A 233 18.83 15.50 -2.33
CA SER A 233 19.49 14.30 -1.82
C SER A 233 19.00 13.09 -2.60
N GLU A 234 19.89 12.19 -2.96
CA GLU A 234 19.58 10.96 -3.68
C GLU A 234 20.49 9.81 -3.27
N GLY A 235 20.07 8.59 -3.53
CA GLY A 235 20.92 7.41 -3.31
C GLY A 235 20.22 6.09 -3.56
N PHE A 236 21.06 5.03 -3.60
CA PHE A 236 20.61 3.64 -3.63
C PHE A 236 20.86 3.00 -2.27
N LEU A 237 19.85 2.34 -1.72
CA LEU A 237 19.99 1.47 -0.55
C LEU A 237 19.77 0.03 -1.00
N ARG A 238 20.77 -0.81 -0.67
CA ARG A 238 20.73 -2.24 -0.99
C ARG A 238 20.32 -3.05 0.24
N PRO A 239 19.62 -4.19 0.05
CA PRO A 239 19.28 -5.06 1.16
C PRO A 239 20.53 -5.66 1.81
N VAL A 240 20.42 -6.04 3.06
CA VAL A 240 21.48 -6.79 3.77
C VAL A 240 21.38 -8.27 3.37
N ASP A 241 22.50 -8.91 3.06
CA ASP A 241 22.60 -10.29 2.53
C ASP A 241 22.04 -11.41 3.45
N SER A 242 21.68 -11.11 4.69
CA SER A 242 21.28 -12.10 5.70
C SER A 242 19.78 -12.23 5.94
N LEU A 243 18.93 -11.68 5.04
CA LEU A 243 17.48 -11.71 5.22
C LEU A 243 16.89 -13.11 4.99
N LYS A 244 16.13 -13.61 5.98
CA LYS A 244 15.31 -14.81 5.82
C LYS A 244 13.99 -14.44 5.14
N ILE A 245 13.94 -14.55 3.81
CA ILE A 245 12.74 -14.26 3.05
C ILE A 245 11.79 -15.46 3.11
N VAL A 246 10.59 -15.25 3.66
CA VAL A 246 9.47 -16.20 3.65
C VAL A 246 8.49 -15.85 2.52
N SER A 247 8.15 -14.57 2.38
CA SER A 247 7.29 -14.04 1.30
C SER A 247 7.66 -12.59 1.01
N ALA A 248 7.50 -12.15 -0.24
CA ALA A 248 7.63 -10.75 -0.62
C ALA A 248 6.31 -9.97 -0.50
N THR A 249 5.20 -10.66 -0.20
CA THR A 249 3.87 -10.05 -0.07
C THR A 249 3.86 -9.06 1.09
N GLY A 250 3.32 -7.87 0.85
CA GLY A 250 3.20 -6.82 1.87
C GLY A 250 4.48 -6.02 2.15
N ALA A 251 5.63 -6.38 1.54
CA ALA A 251 6.86 -5.60 1.67
C ALA A 251 6.68 -4.16 1.15
N GLY A 252 5.96 -3.99 0.03
CA GLY A 252 5.61 -2.68 -0.52
C GLY A 252 4.74 -1.85 0.44
N ASP A 253 3.71 -2.46 1.02
CA ASP A 253 2.77 -1.80 1.94
C ASP A 253 3.49 -1.36 3.23
N SER A 254 4.40 -2.21 3.74
CA SER A 254 5.22 -1.90 4.92
C SER A 254 6.19 -0.75 4.65
N PHE A 255 6.81 -0.73 3.45
CA PHE A 255 7.64 0.39 3.01
C PHE A 255 6.80 1.68 2.94
N SER A 256 5.59 1.63 2.37
CA SER A 256 4.67 2.76 2.27
C SER A 256 4.29 3.30 3.65
N ALA A 257 4.00 2.43 4.62
CA ALA A 257 3.75 2.81 6.00
C ALA A 257 4.96 3.54 6.62
N ALA A 258 6.18 3.07 6.35
CA ALA A 258 7.39 3.74 6.83
C ALA A 258 7.59 5.12 6.20
N ILE A 259 7.19 5.34 4.93
CA ILE A 259 7.20 6.68 4.31
C ILE A 259 6.26 7.62 5.08
N LEU A 260 5.05 7.16 5.42
CA LEU A 260 4.10 7.95 6.19
C LEU A 260 4.67 8.33 7.56
N MET A 261 5.23 7.36 8.27
CA MET A 261 5.85 7.58 9.58
C MET A 261 7.06 8.53 9.49
N GLY A 262 7.93 8.36 8.48
CA GLY A 262 9.07 9.23 8.24
C GLY A 262 8.64 10.68 7.99
N THR A 263 7.57 10.88 7.23
CA THR A 263 7.00 12.23 6.98
C THR A 263 6.46 12.84 8.27
N VAL A 264 5.68 12.09 9.06
CA VAL A 264 5.14 12.55 10.35
C VAL A 264 6.26 12.90 11.34
N TRP A 265 7.36 12.14 11.32
CA TRP A 265 8.50 12.38 12.21
C TRP A 265 9.51 13.40 11.67
N GLY A 266 9.26 14.00 10.50
CA GLY A 266 10.13 15.01 9.90
C GLY A 266 11.49 14.47 9.45
N LYS A 267 11.53 13.21 9.01
CA LYS A 267 12.72 12.53 8.54
C LYS A 267 13.13 12.98 7.14
N THR A 268 14.45 12.96 6.86
CA THR A 268 14.98 13.19 5.52
C THR A 268 14.52 12.09 4.56
N VAL A 269 14.68 12.29 3.24
CA VAL A 269 14.36 11.29 2.23
C VAL A 269 15.19 10.01 2.43
N GLU A 270 16.48 10.15 2.77
CA GLU A 270 17.38 9.03 3.06
C GLU A 270 16.94 8.25 4.31
N GLU A 271 16.72 8.95 5.45
CA GLU A 271 16.25 8.30 6.68
C GLU A 271 14.93 7.56 6.43
N THR A 272 14.02 8.17 5.66
CA THR A 272 12.73 7.57 5.31
C THR A 272 12.92 6.31 4.45
N ALA A 273 13.84 6.33 3.47
CA ALA A 273 14.16 5.17 2.65
C ALA A 273 14.77 4.02 3.49
N ARG A 274 15.65 4.34 4.45
CA ARG A 274 16.20 3.36 5.41
C ARG A 274 15.10 2.74 6.26
N MET A 275 14.17 3.54 6.79
CA MET A 275 12.99 3.05 7.51
C MET A 275 12.13 2.14 6.63
N GLY A 276 11.92 2.51 5.37
CA GLY A 276 11.18 1.70 4.38
C GLY A 276 11.83 0.34 4.16
N MET A 277 13.14 0.31 3.96
CA MET A 277 13.91 -0.95 3.81
C MET A 277 13.82 -1.83 5.06
N ALA A 278 13.94 -1.24 6.25
CA ALA A 278 13.80 -1.96 7.51
C ALA A 278 12.39 -2.55 7.67
N ALA A 279 11.32 -1.77 7.42
CA ALA A 279 9.94 -2.24 7.48
C ALA A 279 9.66 -3.35 6.47
N ALA A 280 10.12 -3.20 5.22
CA ALA A 280 9.99 -4.23 4.19
C ALA A 280 10.70 -5.53 4.60
N SER A 281 11.89 -5.44 5.22
CA SER A 281 12.63 -6.62 5.70
C SER A 281 11.88 -7.36 6.82
N ILE A 282 11.19 -6.64 7.73
CA ILE A 282 10.33 -7.27 8.76
C ILE A 282 9.14 -7.98 8.09
N ALA A 283 8.49 -7.32 7.12
CA ALA A 283 7.35 -7.91 6.42
C ALA A 283 7.72 -9.21 5.71
N MET A 284 8.87 -9.26 5.04
CA MET A 284 9.33 -10.43 4.27
C MET A 284 9.62 -11.68 5.13
N GLU A 285 9.73 -11.58 6.44
CA GLU A 285 9.89 -12.72 7.36
C GLU A 285 8.56 -13.42 7.70
N SER A 286 7.44 -12.94 7.16
CA SER A 286 6.11 -13.50 7.37
C SER A 286 5.51 -14.03 6.07
N SER A 287 4.62 -15.02 6.16
CA SER A 287 3.78 -15.45 5.06
C SER A 287 2.53 -14.58 4.87
N CYS A 288 2.21 -13.71 5.85
CA CYS A 288 1.08 -12.79 5.80
C CYS A 288 1.51 -11.45 5.19
N ALA A 289 0.57 -10.75 4.55
CA ALA A 289 0.81 -9.41 3.99
C ALA A 289 1.25 -8.37 5.04
N VAL A 290 0.79 -8.52 6.27
CA VAL A 290 1.29 -7.74 7.41
C VAL A 290 1.89 -8.70 8.44
N ASN A 291 3.15 -8.48 8.79
CA ASN A 291 3.83 -9.24 9.82
C ASN A 291 3.37 -8.74 11.21
N ARG A 292 2.84 -9.65 12.04
CA ARG A 292 2.37 -9.31 13.40
C ARG A 292 3.48 -8.85 14.34
N GLU A 293 4.73 -9.20 14.04
CA GLU A 293 5.93 -8.74 14.76
C GLU A 293 6.36 -7.30 14.37
N MET A 294 5.70 -6.69 13.38
CA MET A 294 5.93 -5.30 13.03
C MET A 294 5.66 -4.40 14.24
N ASN A 295 6.67 -3.68 14.68
CA ASN A 295 6.60 -2.68 15.74
C ASN A 295 7.78 -1.72 15.67
N ILE A 296 7.70 -0.61 16.40
CA ILE A 296 8.71 0.45 16.37
C ILE A 296 10.08 -0.02 16.91
N GLN A 297 10.10 -0.89 17.93
CA GLN A 297 11.35 -1.39 18.51
C GLN A 297 12.11 -2.25 17.51
N GLU A 298 11.40 -3.14 16.79
CA GLU A 298 11.97 -3.98 15.76
C GLU A 298 12.45 -3.15 14.55
N LEU A 299 11.69 -2.13 14.15
CA LEU A 299 12.12 -1.19 13.12
C LEU A 299 13.43 -0.51 13.49
N LEU A 300 13.52 0.07 14.70
CA LEU A 300 14.70 0.77 15.17
C LEU A 300 15.92 -0.15 15.28
N ARG A 301 15.72 -1.40 15.71
CA ARG A 301 16.78 -2.41 15.77
C ARG A 301 17.41 -2.69 14.40
N ARG A 302 16.63 -2.60 13.31
CA ARG A 302 17.13 -2.83 11.94
C ARG A 302 17.74 -1.59 11.30
N LEU A 303 17.60 -0.44 11.92
CA LEU A 303 18.24 0.80 11.47
C LEU A 303 19.67 0.97 12.01
N THR A 304 20.01 0.23 13.08
CA THR A 304 21.37 0.20 13.68
C THR A 304 22.24 -0.86 13.04
#